data_4f6952c23bd491819a2d99b32fefa601
#
_entry.id   4f6952c23bd491819a2d99b32fefa601
#
_cell.length_a   1.000
_cell.length_b   1.000
_cell.length_c   1.000
_cell.angle_alpha   90.00
_cell.angle_beta   90.00
_cell.angle_gamma   90.00
#
_symmetry.space_group_name_H-M   'P 1'
#
loop_
_entity.id
_entity.type
_entity.pdbx_description
1 polymer ?
#
loop_
_entity_poly.entity_id
_entity_poly.type
_entity_poly.pdbx_seq_one_letter_code
_entity_poly.pdbx_strand_id
1 'polypeptide(L)'
;MEFDAMPSASTAAAPPVLAGIVALGRAAFARRGRFTVAVSAAALTAPLVDALAVAPLADERFWRGTHLFLSDTDGAGGRAAPRTLAQRLPVPASGLHLEIADHPNPLKAASYEQELRAFFGLRAGLLPRFDLVVLALGADGRLGGLRPGGRALDEIERLARADFDLERGQYIVTLTPPVIRNAASICVMAPDGLSEAVSRRIASGAPGAARSPLEVLRAYAGRITIVPSFPAADRAVAPANR
;
A
#
# COMPACT_ATOMS: atom_id res chain seq x y z
N MET A 1 -11.59 17.97 -48.89
CA MET A 1 -12.08 17.20 -47.72
C MET A 1 -10.81 16.77 -46.97
N GLU A 2 -10.33 17.63 -46.10
CA GLU A 2 -9.12 17.42 -45.28
C GLU A 2 -9.49 16.53 -44.11
N PHE A 3 -8.81 15.41 -44.00
CA PHE A 3 -8.85 14.60 -42.80
C PHE A 3 -7.86 15.19 -41.81
N ASP A 4 -8.40 15.85 -40.82
CA ASP A 4 -7.66 16.40 -39.68
C ASP A 4 -7.05 15.25 -38.89
N ALA A 5 -5.73 15.24 -38.77
CA ALA A 5 -4.96 14.25 -38.06
C ALA A 5 -5.24 14.41 -36.56
N MET A 6 -5.72 13.36 -35.91
CA MET A 6 -5.84 13.28 -34.46
C MET A 6 -4.49 13.57 -33.81
N PRO A 7 -4.44 14.39 -32.76
CA PRO A 7 -3.17 14.69 -32.09
C PRO A 7 -2.61 13.42 -31.44
N SER A 8 -1.36 13.18 -31.78
CA SER A 8 -0.45 12.20 -31.18
C SER A 8 -0.57 12.22 -29.64
N ALA A 9 -0.55 11.02 -29.05
CA ALA A 9 -0.61 10.78 -27.63
C ALA A 9 0.27 11.78 -26.85
N SER A 10 -0.38 12.68 -26.16
CA SER A 10 0.23 13.57 -25.18
C SER A 10 1.02 12.71 -24.18
N THR A 11 2.27 13.06 -23.98
CA THR A 11 3.09 12.58 -22.85
C THR A 11 2.37 12.99 -21.57
N ALA A 12 1.46 12.16 -21.10
CA ALA A 12 0.68 12.43 -19.89
C ALA A 12 1.66 12.61 -18.74
N ALA A 13 1.69 13.81 -18.16
CA ALA A 13 2.45 14.08 -16.96
C ALA A 13 2.12 12.99 -15.92
N ALA A 14 3.14 12.42 -15.31
CA ALA A 14 2.96 11.37 -14.30
C ALA A 14 1.93 11.83 -13.27
N PRO A 15 0.95 10.97 -12.88
CA PRO A 15 -0.09 11.38 -11.95
C PRO A 15 0.52 12.07 -10.71
N PRO A 16 -0.08 13.12 -10.17
CA PRO A 16 0.48 13.91 -9.05
C PRO A 16 0.90 13.04 -7.85
N VAL A 17 0.25 11.89 -7.68
CA VAL A 17 0.59 10.91 -6.64
C VAL A 17 1.97 10.31 -6.82
N LEU A 18 2.38 10.00 -8.06
CA LEU A 18 3.71 9.43 -8.34
C LEU A 18 4.81 10.44 -8.04
N ALA A 19 4.62 11.69 -8.49
CA ALA A 19 5.54 12.77 -8.15
C ALA A 19 5.66 12.95 -6.63
N GLY A 20 4.55 12.83 -5.90
CA GLY A 20 4.52 12.88 -4.44
C GLY A 20 5.29 11.73 -3.78
N ILE A 21 5.10 10.50 -4.25
CA ILE A 21 5.82 9.32 -3.73
C ILE A 21 7.32 9.48 -3.94
N VAL A 22 7.75 9.84 -5.14
CA VAL A 22 9.16 10.02 -5.47
C VAL A 22 9.78 11.18 -4.70
N ALA A 23 9.06 12.30 -4.54
CA ALA A 23 9.52 13.44 -3.74
C ALA A 23 9.72 13.06 -2.26
N LEU A 24 8.78 12.32 -1.65
CA LEU A 24 8.90 11.80 -0.30
C LEU A 24 10.11 10.86 -0.17
N GLY A 25 10.27 9.95 -1.13
CA GLY A 25 11.39 9.02 -1.15
C GLY A 25 12.74 9.73 -1.26
N ARG A 26 12.88 10.71 -2.15
CA ARG A 26 14.09 11.52 -2.27
C ARG A 26 14.41 12.29 -0.98
N ALA A 27 13.40 12.89 -0.36
CA ALA A 27 13.58 13.57 0.92
C ALA A 27 14.00 12.61 2.05
N ALA A 28 13.45 11.40 2.08
CA ALA A 28 13.85 10.35 3.02
C ALA A 28 15.29 9.90 2.77
N PHE A 29 15.62 9.64 1.51
CA PHE A 29 16.96 9.23 1.10
C PHE A 29 18.02 10.29 1.45
N ALA A 30 17.75 11.56 1.16
CA ALA A 30 18.67 12.66 1.51
C ALA A 30 18.95 12.75 3.02
N ARG A 31 17.97 12.41 3.85
CA ARG A 31 18.12 12.47 5.33
C ARG A 31 18.79 11.23 5.91
N ARG A 32 18.57 10.05 5.37
CA ARG A 32 18.91 8.76 6.01
C ARG A 32 19.62 7.76 5.09
N GLY A 33 19.85 8.10 3.83
CA GLY A 33 20.43 7.19 2.84
C GLY A 33 19.51 6.04 2.42
N ARG A 34 18.24 6.05 2.88
CA ARG A 34 17.25 5.01 2.55
C ARG A 34 15.84 5.58 2.50
N PHE A 35 14.97 4.89 1.76
CA PHE A 35 13.53 5.12 1.71
C PHE A 35 12.79 3.83 2.06
N THR A 36 11.92 3.87 3.06
CA THR A 36 11.15 2.73 3.53
C THR A 36 9.68 2.93 3.21
N VAL A 37 9.13 2.05 2.39
CA VAL A 37 7.72 2.10 2.00
C VAL A 37 7.04 0.77 2.28
N ALA A 38 5.87 0.81 2.93
CA ALA A 38 4.99 -0.33 3.04
C ALA A 38 3.78 -0.12 2.12
N VAL A 39 3.49 -1.08 1.26
CA VAL A 39 2.42 -0.96 0.26
C VAL A 39 1.43 -2.11 0.40
N SER A 40 0.13 -1.80 0.34
CA SER A 40 -0.92 -2.79 0.29
C SER A 40 -0.81 -3.64 -0.98
N ALA A 41 -0.99 -4.94 -0.84
CA ALA A 41 -0.98 -5.85 -1.99
C ALA A 41 -2.01 -5.45 -3.05
N ALA A 42 -3.16 -4.93 -2.63
CA ALA A 42 -4.20 -4.43 -3.54
C ALA A 42 -3.84 -3.09 -4.21
N ALA A 43 -2.98 -2.27 -3.57
CA ALA A 43 -2.48 -1.03 -4.15
C ALA A 43 -1.36 -1.27 -5.17
N LEU A 44 -0.65 -2.38 -5.07
CA LEU A 44 0.45 -2.74 -5.96
C LEU A 44 -0.11 -3.30 -7.27
N THR A 45 -0.59 -2.41 -8.13
CA THR A 45 -1.16 -2.74 -9.44
C THR A 45 -0.13 -2.61 -10.56
N ALA A 46 -0.35 -3.31 -11.68
CA ALA A 46 0.56 -3.22 -12.83
C ALA A 46 0.73 -1.77 -13.33
N PRO A 47 -0.34 -0.97 -13.52
CA PRO A 47 -0.19 0.43 -13.94
C PRO A 47 0.62 1.28 -12.96
N LEU A 48 0.47 1.08 -11.63
CA LEU A 48 1.27 1.79 -10.64
C LEU A 48 2.75 1.40 -10.75
N VAL A 49 3.03 0.12 -10.86
CA VAL A 49 4.39 -0.42 -10.96
C VAL A 49 5.08 0.07 -12.23
N ASP A 50 4.38 0.03 -13.38
CA ASP A 50 4.91 0.50 -14.66
C ASP A 50 5.21 2.00 -14.62
N ALA A 51 4.31 2.78 -14.06
CA ALA A 51 4.50 4.21 -13.92
C ALA A 51 5.66 4.57 -12.97
N LEU A 52 5.86 3.81 -11.89
CA LEU A 52 6.99 3.98 -10.98
C LEU A 52 8.32 3.56 -11.63
N ALA A 53 8.34 2.46 -12.39
CA ALA A 53 9.54 1.94 -13.02
C ALA A 53 10.14 2.90 -14.07
N VAL A 54 9.28 3.66 -14.77
CA VAL A 54 9.69 4.64 -15.78
C VAL A 54 9.75 6.08 -15.25
N ALA A 55 9.50 6.30 -13.97
CA ALA A 55 9.50 7.64 -13.38
C ALA A 55 10.88 8.30 -13.52
N PRO A 56 11.03 9.39 -14.30
CA PRO A 56 12.34 10.00 -14.59
C PRO A 56 13.01 10.59 -13.34
N LEU A 57 12.27 10.63 -12.25
CA LEU A 57 12.72 11.18 -10.97
C LEU A 57 13.41 10.15 -10.07
N ALA A 58 13.36 8.87 -10.41
CA ALA A 58 13.90 7.77 -9.61
C ALA A 58 15.20 7.27 -10.30
N ASP A 59 16.33 7.80 -9.88
CA ASP A 59 17.65 7.33 -10.33
C ASP A 59 18.05 6.01 -9.65
N GLU A 60 19.17 5.45 -10.11
CA GLU A 60 19.70 4.18 -9.58
C GLU A 60 19.99 4.26 -8.08
N ARG A 61 20.44 5.41 -7.57
CA ARG A 61 20.70 5.61 -6.14
C ARG A 61 19.43 5.56 -5.32
N PHE A 62 18.34 6.17 -5.82
CA PHE A 62 17.03 6.12 -5.19
C PHE A 62 16.57 4.67 -5.03
N TRP A 63 16.60 3.89 -6.12
CA TRP A 63 16.17 2.50 -6.08
C TRP A 63 17.06 1.63 -5.21
N ARG A 64 18.36 1.83 -5.25
CA ARG A 64 19.33 1.08 -4.43
C ARG A 64 19.10 1.27 -2.93
N GLY A 65 18.61 2.43 -2.50
CA GLY A 65 18.27 2.73 -1.11
C GLY A 65 16.80 2.55 -0.76
N THR A 66 15.98 2.03 -1.69
CA THR A 66 14.55 1.78 -1.44
C THR A 66 14.34 0.40 -0.84
N HIS A 67 13.56 0.36 0.25
CA HIS A 67 13.09 -0.86 0.90
C HIS A 67 11.57 -0.93 0.80
N LEU A 68 11.07 -1.90 0.06
CA LEU A 68 9.65 -2.13 -0.20
C LEU A 68 9.15 -3.29 0.66
N PHE A 69 8.20 -3.00 1.51
CA PHE A 69 7.48 -3.93 2.37
C PHE A 69 6.04 -4.09 1.88
N LEU A 70 5.41 -5.22 2.17
CA LEU A 70 3.96 -5.33 2.05
C LEU A 70 3.31 -4.88 3.36
N SER A 71 2.32 -3.98 3.28
CA SER A 71 1.51 -3.63 4.44
C SER A 71 0.50 -4.72 4.79
N ASP A 72 0.15 -5.54 3.80
CA ASP A 72 -0.80 -6.64 3.93
C ASP A 72 -0.67 -7.62 2.76
N THR A 73 -1.40 -8.73 2.86
CA THR A 73 -1.49 -9.76 1.83
C THR A 73 -2.86 -9.81 1.15
N ASP A 74 -3.70 -8.78 1.34
CA ASP A 74 -5.05 -8.71 0.78
C ASP A 74 -5.03 -8.14 -0.64
N GLY A 75 -4.79 -8.98 -1.64
CA GLY A 75 -4.71 -8.59 -3.05
C GLY A 75 -5.59 -9.45 -3.96
N ALA A 76 -6.17 -8.84 -4.98
CA ALA A 76 -7.05 -9.50 -5.96
C ALA A 76 -6.32 -10.45 -6.93
N GLY A 77 -5.00 -10.38 -7.04
CA GLY A 77 -4.18 -11.14 -7.98
C GLY A 77 -3.64 -12.47 -7.45
N GLY A 78 -4.09 -12.90 -6.26
CA GLY A 78 -3.51 -14.09 -5.61
C GLY A 78 -2.15 -13.83 -4.98
N ARG A 79 -1.57 -14.86 -4.36
CA ARG A 79 -0.36 -14.77 -3.53
C ARG A 79 0.91 -14.35 -4.30
N ALA A 80 1.01 -14.70 -5.57
CA ALA A 80 2.21 -14.41 -6.37
C ALA A 80 2.22 -12.99 -6.96
N ALA A 81 1.06 -12.35 -7.12
CA ALA A 81 0.94 -11.07 -7.82
C ALA A 81 1.76 -9.94 -7.18
N PRO A 82 1.73 -9.71 -5.85
CA PRO A 82 2.54 -8.65 -5.25
C PRO A 82 4.04 -8.84 -5.47
N ARG A 83 4.53 -10.07 -5.34
CA ARG A 83 5.95 -10.41 -5.57
C ARG A 83 6.34 -10.16 -7.02
N THR A 84 5.57 -10.70 -7.97
CA THR A 84 5.83 -10.55 -9.41
C THR A 84 5.82 -9.08 -9.83
N LEU A 85 4.87 -8.30 -9.33
CA LEU A 85 4.80 -6.87 -9.63
C LEU A 85 5.96 -6.09 -8.99
N ALA A 86 6.29 -6.37 -7.74
CA ALA A 86 7.40 -5.69 -7.06
C ALA A 86 8.75 -5.95 -7.71
N GLN A 87 8.97 -7.16 -8.25
CA GLN A 87 10.19 -7.51 -8.98
C GLN A 87 10.37 -6.75 -10.31
N ARG A 88 9.33 -6.09 -10.81
CA ARG A 88 9.41 -5.21 -11.99
C ARG A 88 9.97 -3.82 -11.64
N LEU A 89 10.01 -3.46 -10.36
CA LEU A 89 10.65 -2.22 -9.91
C LEU A 89 12.17 -2.42 -9.84
N PRO A 90 12.96 -1.38 -10.12
CA PRO A 90 14.42 -1.45 -10.01
C PRO A 90 14.93 -1.48 -8.57
N VAL A 91 14.17 -2.04 -7.65
CA VAL A 91 14.55 -2.24 -6.25
C VAL A 91 15.44 -3.48 -6.16
N PRO A 92 16.61 -3.42 -5.51
CA PRO A 92 17.45 -4.59 -5.31
C PRO A 92 16.71 -5.68 -4.53
N ALA A 93 17.04 -6.96 -4.77
CA ALA A 93 16.41 -8.07 -4.06
C ALA A 93 16.51 -7.92 -2.52
N SER A 94 17.61 -7.36 -2.01
CA SER A 94 17.79 -7.05 -0.58
C SER A 94 16.88 -5.95 -0.04
N GLY A 95 16.25 -5.18 -0.93
CA GLY A 95 15.26 -4.16 -0.59
C GLY A 95 13.81 -4.64 -0.72
N LEU A 96 13.57 -5.88 -1.14
CA LEU A 96 12.23 -6.44 -1.29
C LEU A 96 11.88 -7.33 -0.09
N HIS A 97 10.96 -6.89 0.75
CA HIS A 97 10.48 -7.54 1.97
C HIS A 97 9.06 -8.08 1.74
N LEU A 98 8.94 -9.14 0.96
CA LEU A 98 7.67 -9.63 0.40
C LEU A 98 7.28 -11.03 0.90
N GLU A 99 8.01 -11.60 1.84
CA GLU A 99 7.83 -13.00 2.26
C GLU A 99 6.50 -13.29 2.93
N ILE A 100 5.83 -12.26 3.46
CA ILE A 100 4.49 -12.42 4.06
C ILE A 100 3.44 -12.85 3.03
N ALA A 101 3.68 -12.58 1.73
CA ALA A 101 2.77 -13.01 0.67
C ALA A 101 2.75 -14.55 0.49
N ASP A 102 3.82 -15.23 0.90
CA ASP A 102 3.96 -16.66 0.76
C ASP A 102 3.22 -17.38 1.92
N HIS A 103 2.05 -17.96 1.63
CA HIS A 103 1.26 -18.71 2.61
C HIS A 103 0.94 -17.93 3.90
N PRO A 104 0.19 -16.81 3.81
CA PRO A 104 -0.14 -16.00 4.98
C PRO A 104 -0.82 -16.83 6.06
N ASN A 105 -0.31 -16.73 7.29
CA ASN A 105 -0.80 -17.44 8.47
C ASN A 105 -0.23 -16.77 9.74
N PRO A 106 -0.65 -17.19 10.95
CA PRO A 106 -0.14 -16.60 12.20
C PRO A 106 1.38 -16.69 12.39
N LEU A 107 2.02 -17.78 11.93
CA LEU A 107 3.48 -17.93 12.03
C LEU A 107 4.20 -16.94 11.10
N LYS A 108 3.67 -16.73 9.90
CA LYS A 108 4.19 -15.72 8.97
C LYS A 108 4.05 -14.31 9.53
N ALA A 109 2.95 -13.99 10.19
CA ALA A 109 2.81 -12.69 10.86
C ALA A 109 3.86 -12.49 11.95
N ALA A 110 4.15 -13.53 12.74
CA ALA A 110 5.20 -13.49 13.76
C ALA A 110 6.61 -13.34 13.17
N SER A 111 6.92 -14.09 12.10
CA SER A 111 8.21 -13.96 11.38
C SER A 111 8.38 -12.56 10.80
N TYR A 112 7.32 -12.00 10.21
CA TYR A 112 7.34 -10.65 9.65
C TYR A 112 7.55 -9.60 10.73
N GLU A 113 6.95 -9.76 11.90
CA GLU A 113 7.23 -8.89 13.04
C GLU A 113 8.71 -8.93 13.43
N GLN A 114 9.34 -10.11 13.46
CA GLN A 114 10.78 -10.24 13.72
C GLN A 114 11.62 -9.55 12.66
N GLU A 115 11.29 -9.71 11.38
CA GLU A 115 11.94 -9.01 10.28
C GLU A 115 11.87 -7.48 10.45
N LEU A 116 10.67 -6.95 10.73
CA LEU A 116 10.48 -5.53 10.99
C LEU A 116 11.32 -5.04 12.16
N ARG A 117 11.35 -5.80 13.28
CA ARG A 117 12.16 -5.46 14.44
C ARG A 117 13.65 -5.44 14.11
N ALA A 118 14.14 -6.44 13.39
CA ALA A 118 15.54 -6.51 12.98
C ALA A 118 15.91 -5.37 12.02
N PHE A 119 15.11 -5.14 10.98
CA PHE A 119 15.37 -4.11 9.98
C PHE A 119 15.39 -2.69 10.56
N PHE A 120 14.43 -2.37 11.42
CA PHE A 120 14.35 -1.04 12.05
C PHE A 120 15.18 -0.91 13.33
N GLY A 121 15.85 -1.97 13.79
CA GLY A 121 16.63 -1.98 15.03
C GLY A 121 15.78 -1.73 16.28
N LEU A 122 14.58 -2.30 16.34
CA LEU A 122 13.58 -1.99 17.38
C LEU A 122 13.84 -2.75 18.67
N ARG A 123 13.87 -2.03 19.78
CA ARG A 123 13.73 -2.61 21.13
C ARG A 123 12.25 -2.94 21.40
N ALA A 124 12.03 -3.72 22.46
CA ALA A 124 10.68 -4.02 22.91
C ALA A 124 9.86 -2.74 23.15
N GLY A 125 8.59 -2.74 22.71
CA GLY A 125 7.68 -1.60 22.84
C GLY A 125 7.87 -0.50 21.80
N LEU A 126 8.93 -0.54 20.96
CA LEU A 126 9.12 0.44 19.90
C LEU A 126 8.43 0.03 18.61
N LEU A 127 7.99 1.02 17.84
CA LEU A 127 7.29 0.85 16.57
C LEU A 127 8.19 1.24 15.39
N PRO A 128 8.12 0.52 14.26
CA PRO A 128 8.79 0.93 13.03
C PRO A 128 8.21 2.24 12.52
N ARG A 129 9.06 3.11 11.98
CA ARG A 129 8.62 4.34 11.35
C ARG A 129 8.92 4.28 9.86
N PHE A 130 7.94 3.85 9.09
CA PHE A 130 8.00 3.93 7.64
C PHE A 130 7.98 5.38 7.17
N ASP A 131 8.65 5.66 6.05
CA ASP A 131 8.56 6.96 5.38
C ASP A 131 7.21 7.17 4.71
N LEU A 132 6.69 6.08 4.14
CA LEU A 132 5.41 6.07 3.47
C LEU A 132 4.71 4.71 3.70
N VAL A 133 3.42 4.78 3.97
CA VAL A 133 2.51 3.63 3.93
C VAL A 133 1.46 3.90 2.86
N VAL A 134 1.32 3.00 1.89
CA VAL A 134 0.32 3.08 0.82
C VAL A 134 -0.75 2.02 1.07
N LEU A 135 -1.97 2.44 1.31
CA LEU A 135 -3.10 1.57 1.62
C LEU A 135 -4.16 1.63 0.53
N ALA A 136 -4.61 0.49 0.05
CA ALA A 136 -5.79 0.43 -0.79
C ALA A 136 -7.06 0.44 0.07
N LEU A 137 -8.04 1.25 -0.31
CA LEU A 137 -9.38 1.22 0.26
C LEU A 137 -10.28 0.39 -0.65
N GLY A 138 -10.88 -0.67 -0.10
CA GLY A 138 -11.87 -1.48 -0.79
C GLY A 138 -13.26 -0.86 -0.75
N ALA A 139 -14.11 -1.21 -1.72
CA ALA A 139 -15.52 -0.81 -1.72
C ALA A 139 -16.30 -1.37 -0.52
N ASP A 140 -15.83 -2.48 0.06
CA ASP A 140 -16.34 -3.10 1.28
C ASP A 140 -15.86 -2.43 2.58
N GLY A 141 -15.11 -1.33 2.48
CA GLY A 141 -14.58 -0.57 3.61
C GLY A 141 -13.31 -1.14 4.23
N ARG A 142 -12.66 -2.12 3.61
CA ARG A 142 -11.31 -2.58 3.98
C ARG A 142 -10.31 -1.48 3.71
N LEU A 143 -9.30 -1.37 4.57
CA LEU A 143 -8.16 -0.47 4.39
C LEU A 143 -6.88 -1.28 4.49
N GLY A 144 -6.26 -1.56 3.34
CA GLY A 144 -5.23 -2.60 3.28
C GLY A 144 -5.80 -3.94 3.75
N GLY A 145 -5.09 -4.65 4.59
CA GLY A 145 -5.57 -5.90 5.20
C GLY A 145 -6.51 -5.73 6.40
N LEU A 146 -6.76 -4.49 6.83
CA LEU A 146 -7.69 -4.21 7.93
C LEU A 146 -9.14 -4.28 7.44
N ARG A 147 -9.97 -5.08 8.13
CA ARG A 147 -11.39 -5.27 7.78
C ARG A 147 -12.31 -4.59 8.80
N PRO A 148 -13.48 -4.08 8.38
CA PRO A 148 -14.49 -3.64 9.32
C PRO A 148 -14.81 -4.74 10.35
N GLY A 149 -14.74 -4.41 11.65
CA GLY A 149 -14.96 -5.36 12.74
C GLY A 149 -13.91 -6.48 12.87
N GLY A 150 -12.83 -6.47 12.09
CA GLY A 150 -11.75 -7.45 12.16
C GLY A 150 -10.90 -7.30 13.43
N ARG A 151 -10.35 -8.42 13.91
CA ARG A 151 -9.54 -8.44 15.15
C ARG A 151 -8.25 -7.64 15.04
N ALA A 152 -7.71 -7.48 13.82
CA ALA A 152 -6.52 -6.69 13.60
C ALA A 152 -6.71 -5.20 13.93
N LEU A 153 -7.95 -4.68 13.91
CA LEU A 153 -8.25 -3.30 14.30
C LEU A 153 -8.01 -3.02 15.79
N ASP A 154 -8.08 -4.06 16.62
CA ASP A 154 -7.93 -3.96 18.09
C ASP A 154 -6.51 -4.25 18.55
N GLU A 155 -5.62 -4.60 17.61
CA GLU A 155 -4.24 -4.91 17.95
C GLU A 155 -3.47 -3.64 18.33
N ILE A 156 -2.81 -3.68 19.49
CA ILE A 156 -2.09 -2.53 20.04
C ILE A 156 -0.63 -2.82 20.39
N GLU A 157 -0.23 -4.10 20.42
CA GLU A 157 1.10 -4.54 20.88
C GLU A 157 1.96 -5.06 19.73
N ARG A 158 1.36 -5.87 18.85
CA ARG A 158 2.07 -6.51 17.74
C ARG A 158 2.28 -5.55 16.58
N LEU A 159 3.33 -5.79 15.80
CA LEU A 159 3.63 -5.02 14.59
C LEU A 159 2.84 -5.54 13.37
N ALA A 160 2.61 -6.86 13.33
CA ALA A 160 1.83 -7.52 12.30
C ALA A 160 0.89 -8.57 12.89
N ARG A 161 -0.23 -8.81 12.24
CA ARG A 161 -1.23 -9.77 12.67
C ARG A 161 -1.80 -10.54 11.48
N ALA A 162 -2.12 -11.82 11.70
CA ALA A 162 -2.91 -12.62 10.78
C ALA A 162 -4.37 -12.64 11.24
N ASP A 163 -5.29 -12.27 10.35
CA ASP A 163 -6.74 -12.42 10.50
C ASP A 163 -7.26 -13.44 9.49
N PHE A 164 -8.21 -14.28 9.92
CA PHE A 164 -8.83 -15.26 9.02
C PHE A 164 -10.03 -14.60 8.31
N ASP A 165 -9.97 -14.55 6.99
CA ASP A 165 -11.07 -14.08 6.16
C ASP A 165 -12.02 -15.25 5.87
N LEU A 166 -13.18 -15.24 6.54
CA LEU A 166 -14.18 -16.29 6.41
C LEU A 166 -14.79 -16.35 5.01
N GLU A 167 -14.94 -15.22 4.33
CA GLU A 167 -15.52 -15.15 2.99
C GLU A 167 -14.60 -15.76 1.93
N ARG A 168 -13.27 -15.55 2.11
CA ARG A 168 -12.25 -16.04 1.19
C ARG A 168 -11.60 -17.35 1.64
N GLY A 169 -11.91 -17.83 2.84
CA GLY A 169 -11.34 -19.06 3.40
C GLY A 169 -9.82 -19.02 3.60
N GLN A 170 -9.23 -17.85 3.85
CA GLN A 170 -7.79 -17.70 3.93
C GLN A 170 -7.36 -16.70 5.02
N TYR A 171 -6.12 -16.85 5.49
CA TYR A 171 -5.50 -15.82 6.33
C TYR A 171 -5.04 -14.63 5.49
N ILE A 172 -5.19 -13.44 6.07
CA ILE A 172 -4.60 -12.19 5.61
C ILE A 172 -3.66 -11.71 6.71
N VAL A 173 -2.39 -11.50 6.37
CA VAL A 173 -1.43 -10.84 7.26
C VAL A 173 -1.46 -9.35 6.98
N THR A 174 -1.48 -8.53 8.02
CA THR A 174 -1.53 -7.07 7.90
C THR A 174 -0.67 -6.39 8.96
N LEU A 175 -0.10 -5.24 8.62
CA LEU A 175 0.44 -4.31 9.61
C LEU A 175 -0.69 -3.82 10.53
N THR A 176 -0.36 -3.61 11.79
CA THR A 176 -1.33 -3.22 12.81
C THR A 176 -1.56 -1.70 12.84
N PRO A 177 -2.67 -1.22 13.43
CA PRO A 177 -2.96 0.19 13.56
C PRO A 177 -1.83 1.03 14.18
N PRO A 178 -1.13 0.58 15.25
CA PRO A 178 0.01 1.32 15.79
C PRO A 178 1.12 1.56 14.76
N VAL A 179 1.47 0.55 13.96
CA VAL A 179 2.50 0.65 12.93
C VAL A 179 2.09 1.62 11.82
N ILE A 180 0.87 1.49 11.32
CA ILE A 180 0.33 2.37 10.27
C ILE A 180 0.34 3.82 10.76
N ARG A 181 -0.14 4.08 11.98
CA ARG A 181 -0.17 5.43 12.56
C ARG A 181 1.21 6.03 12.86
N ASN A 182 2.24 5.20 13.02
CA ASN A 182 3.61 5.68 13.27
C ASN A 182 4.36 6.08 11.98
N ALA A 183 3.79 5.88 10.79
CA ALA A 183 4.40 6.28 9.53
C ALA A 183 4.61 7.81 9.45
N ALA A 184 5.57 8.26 8.64
CA ALA A 184 5.77 9.68 8.40
C ALA A 184 4.73 10.26 7.43
N SER A 185 4.25 9.44 6.47
CA SER A 185 3.19 9.78 5.54
C SER A 185 2.33 8.56 5.24
N ILE A 186 1.05 8.77 4.98
CA ILE A 186 0.11 7.73 4.54
C ILE A 186 -0.53 8.18 3.23
N CYS A 187 -0.54 7.31 2.24
CA CYS A 187 -1.30 7.46 1.00
C CYS A 187 -2.44 6.45 1.00
N VAL A 188 -3.67 6.92 0.85
CA VAL A 188 -4.85 6.06 0.70
C VAL A 188 -5.29 6.09 -0.75
N MET A 189 -5.26 4.95 -1.40
CA MET A 189 -5.78 4.77 -2.75
C MET A 189 -7.25 4.36 -2.64
N ALA A 190 -8.14 5.28 -2.98
CA ALA A 190 -9.59 5.08 -2.89
C ALA A 190 -10.17 4.75 -4.27
N PRO A 191 -11.23 3.94 -4.36
CA PRO A 191 -11.96 3.73 -5.60
C PRO A 191 -12.44 5.06 -6.21
N ASP A 192 -12.57 5.10 -7.53
CA ASP A 192 -12.99 6.29 -8.25
C ASP A 192 -14.30 6.86 -7.70
N GLY A 193 -14.36 8.19 -7.59
CA GLY A 193 -15.49 8.91 -7.04
C GLY A 193 -15.63 8.89 -5.51
N LEU A 194 -14.83 8.10 -4.79
CA LEU A 194 -14.94 8.01 -3.32
C LEU A 194 -13.91 8.86 -2.56
N SER A 195 -12.91 9.42 -3.20
CA SER A 195 -11.81 10.14 -2.55
C SER A 195 -12.30 11.29 -1.67
N GLU A 196 -13.28 12.07 -2.13
CA GLU A 196 -13.85 13.18 -1.35
C GLU A 196 -14.67 12.71 -0.15
N ALA A 197 -15.48 11.65 -0.33
CA ALA A 197 -16.27 11.08 0.76
C ALA A 197 -15.37 10.49 1.85
N VAL A 198 -14.27 9.85 1.47
CA VAL A 198 -13.24 9.33 2.37
C VAL A 198 -12.57 10.47 3.12
N SER A 199 -12.16 11.53 2.44
CA SER A 199 -11.55 12.72 3.05
C SER A 199 -12.46 13.33 4.10
N ARG A 200 -13.74 13.52 3.77
CA ARG A 200 -14.75 14.05 4.70
C ARG A 200 -14.94 13.12 5.90
N ARG A 201 -14.99 11.80 5.69
CA ARG A 201 -15.18 10.84 6.79
C ARG A 201 -13.99 10.82 7.75
N ILE A 202 -12.76 10.90 7.25
CA ILE A 202 -11.56 11.01 8.10
C ILE A 202 -11.59 12.32 8.89
N ALA A 203 -11.92 13.44 8.24
CA ALA A 203 -11.96 14.77 8.86
C ALA A 203 -13.09 14.93 9.89
N SER A 204 -14.30 14.45 9.59
CA SER A 204 -15.48 14.63 10.47
C SER A 204 -15.39 13.86 11.77
N GLY A 205 -14.60 12.80 11.78
CA GLY A 205 -14.48 11.98 12.96
C GLY A 205 -15.77 11.27 13.40
N ALA A 206 -16.81 11.25 12.57
CA ALA A 206 -18.07 10.62 12.91
C ALA A 206 -17.90 9.10 13.13
N PRO A 207 -18.32 8.55 14.28
CA PRO A 207 -18.28 7.11 14.49
C PRO A 207 -19.23 6.44 13.50
N GLY A 208 -18.77 5.37 12.86
CA GLY A 208 -19.63 4.50 12.06
C GLY A 208 -20.37 3.50 12.92
N ALA A 209 -21.42 2.87 12.37
CA ALA A 209 -22.18 1.82 13.05
C ALA A 209 -21.34 0.57 13.41
N ALA A 210 -20.23 0.35 12.72
CA ALA A 210 -19.21 -0.67 13.02
C ALA A 210 -17.83 -0.02 13.05
N ARG A 211 -16.89 -0.58 13.83
CA ARG A 211 -15.48 -0.14 13.83
C ARG A 211 -14.93 -0.17 12.40
N SER A 212 -14.63 0.99 11.88
CA SER A 212 -14.16 1.18 10.51
C SER A 212 -12.64 1.25 10.48
N PRO A 213 -11.96 0.59 9.55
CA PRO A 213 -10.52 0.75 9.35
C PRO A 213 -10.09 2.21 9.12
N LEU A 214 -10.95 3.06 8.56
CA LEU A 214 -10.67 4.50 8.41
C LEU A 214 -10.49 5.22 9.76
N GLU A 215 -11.02 4.68 10.85
CA GLU A 215 -10.80 5.23 12.20
C GLU A 215 -9.34 5.13 12.65
N VAL A 216 -8.59 4.19 12.08
CA VAL A 216 -7.14 4.10 12.29
C VAL A 216 -6.44 5.39 11.89
N LEU A 217 -6.92 6.05 10.84
CA LEU A 217 -6.31 7.27 10.31
C LEU A 217 -6.67 8.52 11.10
N ARG A 218 -7.78 8.52 11.86
CA ARG A 218 -8.23 9.68 12.66
C ARG A 218 -7.26 10.11 13.75
N ALA A 219 -6.59 9.14 14.37
CA ALA A 219 -5.57 9.39 15.40
C ALA A 219 -4.17 9.60 14.81
N TYR A 220 -4.07 9.74 13.48
CA TYR A 220 -2.80 9.92 12.80
C TYR A 220 -2.36 11.39 12.86
N ALA A 221 -1.18 11.64 13.41
CA ALA A 221 -0.60 12.98 13.52
C ALA A 221 0.25 13.40 12.30
N GLY A 222 0.45 12.51 11.33
CA GLY A 222 1.25 12.75 10.13
C GLY A 222 0.43 13.29 8.96
N ARG A 223 1.00 13.20 7.76
CA ARG A 223 0.36 13.66 6.53
C ARG A 223 -0.38 12.52 5.83
N ILE A 224 -1.66 12.71 5.57
CA ILE A 224 -2.50 11.80 4.79
C ILE A 224 -2.72 12.42 3.41
N THR A 225 -2.54 11.63 2.36
CA THR A 225 -2.90 11.97 0.98
C THR A 225 -3.89 10.92 0.49
N ILE A 226 -5.03 11.36 -0.06
CA ILE A 226 -6.03 10.47 -0.63
C ILE A 226 -6.00 10.66 -2.14
N VAL A 227 -5.88 9.57 -2.87
CA VAL A 227 -5.75 9.55 -4.32
C VAL A 227 -6.71 8.54 -4.93
N PRO A 228 -7.15 8.75 -6.18
CA PRO A 228 -7.87 7.72 -6.92
C PRO A 228 -7.02 6.45 -7.05
N SER A 229 -7.65 5.29 -7.03
CA SER A 229 -6.99 4.04 -7.37
C SER A 229 -6.52 4.08 -8.82
N PHE A 230 -5.34 3.52 -9.10
CA PHE A 230 -4.96 3.27 -10.48
C PHE A 230 -5.95 2.27 -11.06
N PRO A 231 -6.54 2.54 -12.24
CA PRO A 231 -7.46 1.61 -12.85
C PRO A 231 -6.77 0.24 -12.98
N ALA A 232 -7.43 -0.82 -12.53
CA ALA A 232 -7.01 -2.17 -12.89
C ALA A 232 -7.06 -2.23 -14.43
N ALA A 233 -5.97 -2.67 -15.07
CA ALA A 233 -6.03 -2.96 -16.50
C ALA A 233 -7.30 -3.81 -16.73
N ASP A 234 -8.14 -3.39 -17.67
CA ASP A 234 -9.43 -4.00 -17.97
C ASP A 234 -9.34 -5.52 -17.85
N ARG A 235 -10.16 -6.10 -16.98
CA ARG A 235 -10.42 -7.52 -17.03
C ARG A 235 -11.08 -7.73 -18.38
N ALA A 236 -10.31 -8.27 -19.35
CA ALA A 236 -10.89 -8.83 -20.54
C ALA A 236 -12.03 -9.75 -20.08
N VAL A 237 -13.26 -9.30 -20.33
CA VAL A 237 -14.46 -10.10 -20.10
C VAL A 237 -14.27 -11.36 -20.94
N ALA A 238 -13.99 -12.47 -20.26
CA ALA A 238 -13.95 -13.75 -20.93
C ALA A 238 -15.30 -13.92 -21.66
N PRO A 239 -15.32 -14.24 -22.97
CA PRO A 239 -16.57 -14.42 -23.65
C PRO A 239 -17.32 -15.56 -22.97
N ALA A 240 -18.58 -15.28 -22.60
CA ALA A 240 -19.50 -16.31 -22.10
C ALA A 240 -19.63 -17.39 -23.17
N ASN A 241 -19.07 -18.57 -22.92
CA ASN A 241 -19.34 -19.74 -23.72
C ASN A 241 -20.84 -20.07 -23.59
N ARG A 242 -21.52 -19.94 -24.71
CA ARG A 242 -22.87 -20.50 -24.92
C ARG A 242 -22.78 -21.99 -25.17
#